data_708a50b2dda27920df8faabd08334c06
#
_entry.id   708a50b2dda27920df8faabd08334c06
#
_cell.length_a   1.000
_cell.length_b   1.000
_cell.length_c   1.000
_cell.angle_alpha   90.00
_cell.angle_beta   90.00
_cell.angle_gamma   90.00
#
_symmetry.space_group_name_H-M   'P 1'
#
loop_
_entity.id
_entity.type
_entity.pdbx_description
1 polymer ?
#
loop_
_entity_poly.entity_id
_entity_poly.type
_entity_poly.pdbx_seq_one_letter_code
_entity_poly.pdbx_strand_id
1 'polypeptide(L)'
;MQRNYEKAALFQQQIIKLENELDDFSRQQAKSNKNSNCITGNDIAHVVSLWTGIPVTKITETEKQKLMHLEETLHKRVVGQEEAVSSVANAIRRSRVGLQDARRPIGSFLFLGQTGVGKTELCKAIAQAMFDDEKNIIRLDMSEYMEQHSVAKLFGAPPGYVGYDEGGQLTEQVRRRPYSVVLFDEIEKAHPDIFN
;
A
#
# COMPACT_ATOMS: atom_id res chain seq x y z
N MET A 1 -61.39 -14.16 6.33
CA MET A 1 -60.49 -14.29 7.50
C MET A 1 -59.52 -15.46 7.42
N GLN A 2 -59.80 -16.55 6.70
CA GLN A 2 -58.92 -17.77 6.62
C GLN A 2 -57.55 -17.58 5.96
N ARG A 3 -57.41 -16.66 5.01
CA ARG A 3 -56.13 -16.47 4.25
C ARG A 3 -54.97 -15.88 5.09
N ASN A 4 -55.21 -15.28 6.23
CA ASN A 4 -54.15 -14.69 7.07
C ASN A 4 -53.48 -15.75 7.97
N TYR A 5 -54.18 -16.79 8.36
CA TYR A 5 -53.62 -17.85 9.22
C TYR A 5 -52.65 -18.77 8.47
N GLU A 6 -52.93 -19.04 7.16
CA GLU A 6 -52.01 -19.85 6.35
C GLU A 6 -50.69 -19.12 6.10
N LYS A 7 -50.75 -17.79 5.83
CA LYS A 7 -49.54 -17.00 5.70
C LYS A 7 -48.77 -16.89 7.03
N ALA A 8 -49.44 -16.74 8.13
CA ALA A 8 -48.80 -16.71 9.44
C ALA A 8 -48.11 -18.06 9.77
N ALA A 9 -48.73 -19.19 9.43
CA ALA A 9 -48.13 -20.51 9.59
C ALA A 9 -46.87 -20.69 8.68
N LEU A 10 -46.91 -20.23 7.46
CA LEU A 10 -45.74 -20.23 6.55
C LEU A 10 -44.59 -19.38 7.08
N PHE A 11 -44.86 -18.19 7.57
CA PHE A 11 -43.83 -17.33 8.17
C PHE A 11 -43.26 -17.95 9.45
N GLN A 12 -44.08 -18.60 10.24
CA GLN A 12 -43.65 -19.30 11.47
C GLN A 12 -42.72 -20.48 11.14
N GLN A 13 -43.03 -21.25 10.10
CA GLN A 13 -42.13 -22.28 9.59
C GLN A 13 -40.79 -21.73 9.08
N GLN A 14 -40.82 -20.60 8.39
CA GLN A 14 -39.60 -19.96 7.94
C GLN A 14 -38.73 -19.44 9.09
N ILE A 15 -39.34 -18.89 10.13
CA ILE A 15 -38.66 -18.43 11.35
C ILE A 15 -37.94 -19.60 12.01
N ILE A 16 -38.66 -20.70 12.26
CA ILE A 16 -38.08 -21.92 12.89
C ILE A 16 -36.92 -22.48 12.05
N LYS A 17 -37.04 -22.43 10.70
CA LYS A 17 -35.99 -22.91 9.84
C LYS A 17 -34.73 -22.03 9.94
N LEU A 18 -34.90 -20.70 9.93
CA LEU A 18 -33.82 -19.73 10.08
C LEU A 18 -33.18 -19.79 11.46
N GLU A 19 -33.94 -19.99 12.50
CA GLU A 19 -33.41 -20.17 13.86
C GLU A 19 -32.55 -21.44 13.97
N ASN A 20 -32.97 -22.54 13.35
CA ASN A 20 -32.18 -23.80 13.34
C ASN A 20 -30.89 -23.62 12.51
N GLU A 21 -30.94 -22.91 11.37
CA GLU A 21 -29.74 -22.58 10.57
C GLU A 21 -28.75 -21.67 11.33
N LEU A 22 -29.26 -20.70 12.10
CA LEU A 22 -28.47 -19.84 12.98
C LEU A 22 -27.79 -20.64 14.13
N ASP A 23 -28.51 -21.56 14.74
CA ASP A 23 -27.97 -22.42 15.77
C ASP A 23 -26.89 -23.37 15.24
N ASP A 24 -27.09 -23.93 14.05
CA ASP A 24 -26.09 -24.77 13.40
C ASP A 24 -24.84 -23.98 12.99
N PHE A 25 -25.01 -22.76 12.48
CA PHE A 25 -23.89 -21.83 12.22
C PHE A 25 -23.12 -21.47 13.50
N SER A 26 -23.86 -21.18 14.58
CA SER A 26 -23.25 -20.85 15.88
C SER A 26 -22.47 -22.04 16.45
N ARG A 27 -22.99 -23.27 16.30
CA ARG A 27 -22.31 -24.51 16.70
C ARG A 27 -21.08 -24.81 15.84
N GLN A 28 -21.13 -24.54 14.54
CA GLN A 28 -19.97 -24.66 13.64
C GLN A 28 -18.89 -23.63 13.98
N GLN A 29 -19.25 -22.37 14.23
CA GLN A 29 -18.32 -21.35 14.71
C GLN A 29 -17.70 -21.70 16.07
N ALA A 30 -18.48 -22.22 17.02
CA ALA A 30 -17.99 -22.65 18.32
C ALA A 30 -17.03 -23.86 18.24
N LYS A 31 -17.23 -24.77 17.27
CA LYS A 31 -16.28 -25.86 16.96
C LYS A 31 -15.02 -25.38 16.27
N SER A 32 -15.12 -24.40 15.37
CA SER A 32 -13.97 -23.75 14.72
C SER A 32 -13.14 -22.94 15.73
N ASN A 33 -13.79 -22.25 16.68
CA ASN A 33 -13.12 -21.46 17.71
C ASN A 33 -12.42 -22.30 18.81
N LYS A 34 -12.67 -23.59 18.93
CA LYS A 34 -11.93 -24.43 19.89
C LYS A 34 -10.46 -24.62 19.52
N ASN A 35 -10.08 -24.38 18.26
CA ASN A 35 -8.68 -24.39 17.81
C ASN A 35 -8.03 -23.00 17.75
N SER A 36 -8.74 -21.91 18.07
CA SER A 36 -8.30 -20.52 17.88
C SER A 36 -7.83 -19.82 19.16
N ASN A 37 -7.65 -20.53 20.27
CA ASN A 37 -7.05 -19.94 21.48
C ASN A 37 -5.51 -19.92 21.46
N CYS A 38 -4.88 -20.33 20.37
CA CYS A 38 -3.45 -20.15 20.17
C CYS A 38 -3.22 -18.89 19.35
N ILE A 39 -2.61 -17.88 19.95
CA ILE A 39 -2.11 -16.71 19.26
C ILE A 39 -1.00 -17.18 18.32
N THR A 40 -1.21 -16.96 17.04
CA THR A 40 -0.23 -17.29 15.98
C THR A 40 0.71 -16.12 15.73
N GLY A 41 1.86 -16.38 15.14
CA GLY A 41 2.76 -15.31 14.67
C GLY A 41 2.06 -14.34 13.70
N ASN A 42 1.08 -14.81 12.92
CA ASN A 42 0.30 -13.98 12.01
C ASN A 42 -0.64 -13.01 12.75
N ASP A 43 -1.21 -13.42 13.89
CA ASP A 43 -2.07 -12.54 14.69
C ASP A 43 -1.25 -11.40 15.30
N ILE A 44 -0.05 -11.71 15.80
CA ILE A 44 0.88 -10.72 16.32
C ILE A 44 1.34 -9.76 15.20
N ALA A 45 1.70 -10.31 14.05
CA ALA A 45 2.09 -9.53 12.88
C ALA A 45 0.97 -8.57 12.43
N HIS A 46 -0.29 -9.04 12.45
CA HIS A 46 -1.44 -8.21 12.12
C HIS A 46 -1.62 -7.04 13.10
N VAL A 47 -1.53 -7.29 14.40
CA VAL A 47 -1.61 -6.23 15.43
C VAL A 47 -0.46 -5.22 15.28
N VAL A 48 0.76 -5.71 15.08
CA VAL A 48 1.94 -4.83 14.85
C VAL A 48 1.73 -3.99 13.59
N SER A 49 1.19 -4.58 12.52
CA SER A 49 0.86 -3.86 11.28
C SER A 49 -0.17 -2.74 11.51
N LEU A 50 -1.20 -3.00 12.30
CA LEU A 50 -2.21 -1.98 12.65
C LEU A 50 -1.63 -0.82 13.47
N TRP A 51 -0.69 -1.10 14.37
CA TRP A 51 -0.10 -0.07 15.23
C TRP A 51 0.98 0.76 14.54
N THR A 52 1.79 0.12 13.73
CA THR A 52 2.97 0.76 13.10
C THR A 52 2.70 1.25 11.68
N GLY A 53 1.59 0.81 11.06
CA GLY A 53 1.34 1.02 9.63
C GLY A 53 2.29 0.21 8.72
N ILE A 54 3.10 -0.69 9.31
CA ILE A 54 4.04 -1.54 8.56
C ILE A 54 3.30 -2.81 8.14
N PRO A 55 3.22 -3.15 6.85
CA PRO A 55 2.61 -4.38 6.38
C PRO A 55 3.48 -5.60 6.72
N VAL A 56 3.49 -6.01 8.01
CA VAL A 56 4.30 -7.14 8.51
C VAL A 56 3.64 -8.51 8.31
N THR A 57 2.39 -8.55 7.88
CA THR A 57 1.63 -9.80 7.68
C THR A 57 2.14 -10.68 6.54
N LYS A 58 3.18 -10.25 5.81
CA LYS A 58 3.63 -10.91 4.59
C LYS A 58 5.13 -11.28 4.55
N ILE A 59 5.77 -11.39 5.69
CA ILE A 59 7.20 -11.79 5.78
C ILE A 59 7.39 -13.31 5.55
N THR A 60 6.34 -14.06 5.27
CA THR A 60 6.40 -15.50 5.01
C THR A 60 6.69 -15.83 3.53
N GLU A 61 6.89 -17.10 3.19
CA GLU A 61 7.24 -17.64 1.85
C GLU A 61 6.48 -17.04 0.65
N THR A 62 5.32 -16.43 0.90
CA THR A 62 4.53 -15.68 -0.09
C THR A 62 5.22 -14.44 -0.65
N GLU A 63 6.16 -13.81 0.08
CA GLU A 63 6.88 -12.63 -0.45
C GLU A 63 7.80 -13.02 -1.62
N LYS A 64 8.48 -14.14 -1.50
CA LYS A 64 9.35 -14.65 -2.56
C LYS A 64 8.54 -14.97 -3.82
N GLN A 65 7.37 -15.59 -3.67
CA GLN A 65 6.48 -15.87 -4.78
C GLN A 65 5.92 -14.58 -5.42
N LYS A 66 5.54 -13.58 -4.61
CA LYS A 66 5.09 -12.28 -5.12
C LYS A 66 6.17 -11.57 -5.94
N LEU A 67 7.41 -11.63 -5.49
CA LEU A 67 8.54 -11.04 -6.23
C LEU A 67 8.83 -11.78 -7.55
N MET A 68 8.61 -13.10 -7.60
CA MET A 68 8.72 -13.87 -8.83
C MET A 68 7.66 -13.46 -9.86
N HIS A 69 6.41 -13.26 -9.42
CA HIS A 69 5.28 -12.87 -10.28
C HIS A 69 5.04 -11.35 -10.34
N LEU A 70 6.02 -10.54 -9.91
CA LEU A 70 5.88 -9.10 -9.84
C LEU A 70 5.58 -8.48 -11.21
N GLU A 71 6.26 -8.92 -12.27
CA GLU A 71 6.03 -8.44 -13.63
C GLU A 71 4.60 -8.71 -14.09
N GLU A 72 4.10 -9.92 -13.90
CA GLU A 72 2.72 -10.29 -14.23
C GLU A 72 1.70 -9.43 -13.46
N THR A 73 2.01 -9.13 -12.20
CA THR A 73 1.15 -8.29 -11.36
C THR A 73 1.14 -6.84 -11.84
N LEU A 74 2.27 -6.30 -12.26
CA LEU A 74 2.37 -4.96 -12.83
C LEU A 74 1.67 -4.88 -14.20
N HIS A 75 1.81 -5.91 -15.04
CA HIS A 75 1.15 -5.98 -16.35
C HIS A 75 -0.38 -6.09 -16.28
N LYS A 76 -0.97 -6.50 -15.15
CA LYS A 76 -2.43 -6.44 -14.97
C LYS A 76 -2.98 -5.02 -15.02
N ARG A 77 -2.16 -4.01 -14.69
CA ARG A 77 -2.55 -2.60 -14.66
C ARG A 77 -1.90 -1.77 -15.78
N VAL A 78 -0.68 -2.11 -16.15
CA VAL A 78 0.10 -1.38 -17.16
C VAL A 78 0.20 -2.24 -18.41
N VAL A 79 -0.51 -1.82 -19.45
CA VAL A 79 -0.51 -2.52 -20.74
C VAL A 79 0.67 -2.01 -21.57
N GLY A 80 1.46 -2.92 -22.11
CA GLY A 80 2.72 -2.59 -22.78
C GLY A 80 3.81 -2.20 -21.78
N GLN A 81 4.81 -1.44 -22.21
CA GLN A 81 5.94 -0.96 -21.38
C GLN A 81 6.75 -2.11 -20.76
N GLU A 82 6.94 -3.20 -21.48
CA GLU A 82 7.62 -4.42 -21.01
C GLU A 82 9.01 -4.12 -20.45
N GLU A 83 9.77 -3.27 -21.14
CA GLU A 83 11.13 -2.89 -20.72
C GLU A 83 11.12 -2.14 -19.38
N ALA A 84 10.18 -1.19 -19.21
CA ALA A 84 10.05 -0.43 -17.97
C ALA A 84 9.61 -1.33 -16.80
N VAL A 85 8.62 -2.19 -17.02
CA VAL A 85 8.09 -3.12 -16.02
C VAL A 85 9.18 -4.11 -15.59
N SER A 86 9.90 -4.71 -16.55
CA SER A 86 10.99 -5.65 -16.28
C SER A 86 12.15 -4.99 -15.54
N SER A 87 12.55 -3.78 -15.93
CA SER A 87 13.61 -3.02 -15.26
C SER A 87 13.27 -2.72 -13.81
N VAL A 88 12.04 -2.29 -13.54
CA VAL A 88 11.53 -2.03 -12.19
C VAL A 88 11.49 -3.31 -11.36
N ALA A 89 10.91 -4.39 -11.89
CA ALA A 89 10.80 -5.65 -11.19
C ALA A 89 12.17 -6.22 -10.83
N ASN A 90 13.14 -6.14 -11.74
CA ASN A 90 14.51 -6.59 -11.50
C ASN A 90 15.24 -5.75 -10.45
N ALA A 91 15.02 -4.43 -10.41
CA ALA A 91 15.61 -3.58 -9.39
C ALA A 91 15.03 -3.88 -8.00
N ILE A 92 13.72 -4.09 -7.90
CA ILE A 92 13.05 -4.48 -6.66
C ILE A 92 13.55 -5.84 -6.18
N ARG A 93 13.66 -6.84 -7.07
CA ARG A 93 14.21 -8.17 -6.74
C ARG A 93 15.62 -8.06 -6.19
N ARG A 94 16.51 -7.30 -6.85
CA ARG A 94 17.91 -7.10 -6.39
C ARG A 94 17.99 -6.47 -5.01
N SER A 95 17.17 -5.48 -4.74
CA SER A 95 17.14 -4.83 -3.43
C SER A 95 16.69 -5.79 -2.32
N ARG A 96 15.71 -6.65 -2.58
CA ARG A 96 15.19 -7.62 -1.59
C ARG A 96 16.12 -8.77 -1.29
N VAL A 97 17.08 -9.06 -2.16
CA VAL A 97 18.14 -10.08 -1.90
C VAL A 97 19.19 -9.58 -0.89
N GLY A 98 19.09 -8.31 -0.44
CA GLY A 98 19.99 -7.76 0.58
C GLY A 98 21.37 -7.34 0.06
N LEU A 99 21.53 -7.19 -1.25
CA LEU A 99 22.77 -6.73 -1.88
C LEU A 99 22.93 -5.20 -1.81
N GLN A 100 21.95 -4.50 -1.25
CA GLN A 100 21.90 -3.06 -1.20
C GLN A 100 22.01 -2.54 0.24
N ASP A 101 22.63 -1.38 0.42
CA ASP A 101 22.73 -0.70 1.72
C ASP A 101 21.31 -0.38 2.25
N ALA A 102 21.03 -0.78 3.49
CA ALA A 102 19.73 -0.54 4.15
C ALA A 102 19.38 0.95 4.31
N ARG A 103 20.36 1.85 4.16
CA ARG A 103 20.16 3.30 4.20
C ARG A 103 19.66 3.89 2.86
N ARG A 104 19.66 3.09 1.80
CA ARG A 104 19.23 3.52 0.47
C ARG A 104 17.79 3.09 0.20
N PRO A 105 17.05 3.83 -0.63
CA PRO A 105 15.71 3.40 -1.07
C PRO A 105 15.82 2.08 -1.83
N ILE A 106 14.74 1.31 -1.83
CA ILE A 106 14.62 0.01 -2.55
C ILE A 106 14.96 0.17 -4.04
N GLY A 107 14.58 1.28 -4.63
CA GLY A 107 14.93 1.64 -6.00
C GLY A 107 14.66 3.12 -6.23
N SER A 108 15.45 3.71 -7.14
CA SER A 108 15.24 5.05 -7.67
C SER A 108 15.10 4.91 -9.18
N PHE A 109 14.01 5.43 -9.73
CA PHE A 109 13.64 5.29 -11.13
C PHE A 109 13.33 6.65 -11.73
N LEU A 110 13.83 6.87 -12.94
CA LEU A 110 13.46 8.02 -13.74
C LEU A 110 12.63 7.55 -14.95
N PHE A 111 11.35 7.96 -14.98
CA PHE A 111 10.44 7.64 -16.08
C PHE A 111 10.37 8.80 -17.07
N LEU A 112 10.87 8.60 -18.25
CA LEU A 112 10.83 9.56 -19.36
C LEU A 112 9.81 9.10 -20.41
N GLY A 113 9.01 10.02 -20.91
CA GLY A 113 8.03 9.72 -21.96
C GLY A 113 6.90 10.74 -22.02
N GLN A 114 6.10 10.65 -23.08
CA GLN A 114 4.96 11.55 -23.32
C GLN A 114 3.89 11.42 -22.23
N THR A 115 3.00 12.40 -22.16
CA THR A 115 1.84 12.36 -21.27
C THR A 115 0.91 11.21 -21.66
N GLY A 116 0.33 10.53 -20.68
CA GLY A 116 -0.64 9.45 -20.91
C GLY A 116 -0.04 8.06 -21.17
N VAL A 117 1.27 7.88 -21.23
CA VAL A 117 1.91 6.56 -21.47
C VAL A 117 1.91 5.63 -20.25
N GLY A 118 1.35 6.05 -19.12
CA GLY A 118 1.18 5.19 -17.94
C GLY A 118 2.25 5.37 -16.84
N LYS A 119 3.09 6.41 -16.86
CA LYS A 119 4.14 6.66 -15.84
C LYS A 119 3.58 6.66 -14.40
N THR A 120 2.56 7.46 -14.16
CA THR A 120 1.91 7.56 -12.84
C THR A 120 1.17 6.28 -12.47
N GLU A 121 0.57 5.59 -13.44
CA GLU A 121 -0.13 4.32 -13.18
C GLU A 121 0.85 3.22 -12.82
N LEU A 122 2.04 3.19 -13.41
CA LEU A 122 3.10 2.26 -13.01
C LEU A 122 3.52 2.50 -11.55
N CYS A 123 3.64 3.77 -11.10
CA CYS A 123 3.95 4.08 -9.70
C CYS A 123 2.86 3.56 -8.75
N LYS A 124 1.57 3.68 -9.11
CA LYS A 124 0.46 3.11 -8.33
C LYS A 124 0.50 1.59 -8.32
N ALA A 125 0.79 0.97 -9.45
CA ALA A 125 0.93 -0.48 -9.53
C ALA A 125 2.08 -0.99 -8.65
N ILE A 126 3.20 -0.27 -8.59
CA ILE A 126 4.33 -0.58 -7.70
C ILE A 126 3.89 -0.46 -6.23
N ALA A 127 3.21 0.62 -5.84
CA ALA A 127 2.74 0.80 -4.47
C ALA A 127 1.79 -0.33 -4.05
N GLN A 128 0.84 -0.68 -4.91
CA GLN A 128 -0.07 -1.81 -4.70
C GLN A 128 0.69 -3.14 -4.57
N ALA A 129 1.66 -3.40 -5.43
CA ALA A 129 2.40 -4.66 -5.42
C ALA A 129 3.34 -4.79 -4.21
N MET A 130 3.94 -3.68 -3.76
CA MET A 130 4.93 -3.66 -2.69
C MET A 130 4.32 -3.49 -1.30
N PHE A 131 3.24 -2.70 -1.19
CA PHE A 131 2.66 -2.27 0.09
C PHE A 131 1.17 -2.62 0.20
N ASP A 132 0.61 -3.37 -0.76
CA ASP A 132 -0.78 -3.84 -0.82
C ASP A 132 -1.85 -2.74 -0.84
N ASP A 133 -1.46 -1.48 -0.92
CA ASP A 133 -2.37 -0.34 -1.07
C ASP A 133 -1.78 0.69 -2.02
N GLU A 134 -2.53 1.03 -3.06
CA GLU A 134 -2.16 2.08 -4.01
C GLU A 134 -2.08 3.48 -3.39
N LYS A 135 -2.68 3.67 -2.20
CA LYS A 135 -2.63 4.92 -1.44
C LYS A 135 -1.29 5.14 -0.73
N ASN A 136 -0.43 4.12 -0.67
CA ASN A 136 0.92 4.24 -0.14
C ASN A 136 1.87 4.92 -1.14
N ILE A 137 1.39 6.04 -1.70
CA ILE A 137 2.14 6.97 -2.54
C ILE A 137 2.17 8.34 -1.88
N ILE A 138 3.35 8.92 -1.81
CA ILE A 138 3.59 10.33 -1.50
C ILE A 138 3.86 11.01 -2.84
N ARG A 139 2.87 11.74 -3.35
CA ARG A 139 3.02 12.47 -4.62
C ARG A 139 3.35 13.92 -4.35
N LEU A 140 4.41 14.40 -4.97
CA LEU A 140 4.86 15.78 -4.94
C LEU A 140 4.88 16.31 -6.37
N ASP A 141 4.13 17.37 -6.61
CA ASP A 141 4.14 18.09 -7.89
C ASP A 141 5.27 19.12 -7.86
N MET A 142 6.30 18.90 -8.67
CA MET A 142 7.48 19.75 -8.68
C MET A 142 7.22 21.13 -9.29
N SER A 143 6.08 21.34 -9.92
CA SER A 143 5.67 22.67 -10.36
C SER A 143 5.40 23.64 -9.21
N GLU A 144 5.11 23.14 -8.00
CA GLU A 144 4.97 23.95 -6.79
C GLU A 144 6.31 24.35 -6.17
N TYR A 145 7.42 23.76 -6.65
CA TYR A 145 8.78 23.92 -6.12
C TYR A 145 9.75 24.53 -7.14
N MET A 146 9.27 25.47 -7.94
CA MET A 146 10.08 26.17 -8.96
C MET A 146 10.99 27.24 -8.36
N GLU A 147 10.67 27.74 -7.17
CA GLU A 147 11.38 28.83 -6.54
C GLU A 147 12.35 28.32 -5.45
N GLN A 148 13.49 28.99 -5.27
CA GLN A 148 14.53 28.58 -4.33
C GLN A 148 14.02 28.43 -2.88
N HIS A 149 13.14 29.32 -2.42
CA HIS A 149 12.58 29.19 -1.08
C HIS A 149 11.64 27.99 -0.88
N SER A 150 11.15 27.41 -1.95
CA SER A 150 10.31 26.21 -1.91
C SER A 150 11.09 24.97 -1.52
N VAL A 151 12.42 24.96 -1.68
CA VAL A 151 13.30 23.86 -1.20
C VAL A 151 13.19 23.70 0.32
N ALA A 152 13.15 24.82 1.05
CA ALA A 152 12.95 24.78 2.50
C ALA A 152 11.59 24.22 2.94
N LYS A 153 10.53 24.41 2.13
CA LYS A 153 9.23 23.78 2.39
C LYS A 153 9.27 22.26 2.21
N LEU A 154 10.10 21.77 1.28
CA LEU A 154 10.19 20.36 0.97
C LEU A 154 10.96 19.59 2.05
N PHE A 155 12.15 20.08 2.42
CA PHE A 155 13.06 19.38 3.33
C PHE A 155 13.05 19.92 4.77
N GLY A 156 12.51 21.11 4.99
CA GLY A 156 12.54 21.86 6.23
C GLY A 156 13.56 23.01 6.19
N ALA A 157 13.36 24.03 7.02
CA ALA A 157 14.28 25.14 7.15
C ALA A 157 15.51 24.72 7.98
N PRO A 158 16.69 25.27 7.69
CA PRO A 158 17.87 25.08 8.54
C PRO A 158 17.66 25.63 9.97
N PRO A 159 18.39 25.11 10.96
CA PRO A 159 18.32 25.63 12.33
C PRO A 159 18.51 27.14 12.39
N GLY A 160 17.62 27.83 13.12
CA GLY A 160 17.64 29.28 13.27
C GLY A 160 16.86 30.09 12.23
N TYR A 161 16.25 29.44 11.25
CA TYR A 161 15.37 30.11 10.29
C TYR A 161 13.89 29.91 10.67
N VAL A 162 13.05 30.86 10.23
CA VAL A 162 11.58 30.79 10.40
C VAL A 162 11.04 29.54 9.71
N GLY A 163 10.22 28.74 10.43
CA GLY A 163 9.66 27.48 9.92
C GLY A 163 10.50 26.23 10.25
N TYR A 164 11.57 26.34 11.04
CA TYR A 164 12.37 25.18 11.46
C TYR A 164 11.53 24.13 12.21
N ASP A 165 10.63 24.56 13.09
CA ASP A 165 9.79 23.67 13.91
C ASP A 165 8.66 22.98 13.10
N GLU A 166 8.33 23.49 11.92
CA GLU A 166 7.24 22.94 11.09
C GLU A 166 7.67 21.67 10.35
N GLY A 167 8.99 21.42 10.21
CA GLY A 167 9.54 20.32 9.42
C GLY A 167 9.29 20.47 7.92
N GLY A 168 9.88 19.61 7.11
CA GLY A 168 9.65 19.61 5.65
C GLY A 168 8.45 18.75 5.27
N GLN A 169 7.73 19.14 4.24
CA GLN A 169 6.56 18.40 3.76
C GLN A 169 6.89 16.95 3.38
N LEU A 170 8.00 16.74 2.67
CA LEU A 170 8.46 15.40 2.31
C LEU A 170 8.93 14.63 3.54
N THR A 171 9.77 15.23 4.36
CA THR A 171 10.37 14.57 5.52
C THR A 171 9.30 14.13 6.52
N GLU A 172 8.29 14.97 6.79
CA GLU A 172 7.16 14.62 7.66
C GLU A 172 6.27 13.52 7.06
N GLN A 173 6.00 13.57 5.76
CA GLN A 173 5.18 12.54 5.12
C GLN A 173 5.88 11.18 5.12
N VAL A 174 7.19 11.15 4.80
CA VAL A 174 7.99 9.91 4.84
C VAL A 174 8.13 9.39 6.27
N ARG A 175 8.30 10.26 7.25
CA ARG A 175 8.36 9.87 8.67
C ARG A 175 7.06 9.20 9.13
N ARG A 176 5.92 9.73 8.70
CA ARG A 176 4.59 9.17 9.04
C ARG A 176 4.25 7.90 8.24
N ARG A 177 4.78 7.77 7.02
CA ARG A 177 4.52 6.66 6.10
C ARG A 177 5.83 6.13 5.50
N PRO A 178 6.66 5.44 6.30
CA PRO A 178 7.99 4.99 5.87
C PRO A 178 7.94 3.94 4.75
N TYR A 179 6.82 3.23 4.62
CA TYR A 179 6.59 2.22 3.57
C TYR A 179 5.71 2.81 2.48
N SER A 180 6.30 3.64 1.64
CA SER A 180 5.58 4.34 0.57
C SER A 180 6.47 4.51 -0.67
N VAL A 181 5.82 4.73 -1.80
CA VAL A 181 6.47 5.18 -3.04
C VAL A 181 6.45 6.70 -3.03
N VAL A 182 7.60 7.34 -3.15
CA VAL A 182 7.70 8.78 -3.33
C VAL A 182 7.73 9.07 -4.83
N LEU A 183 6.75 9.80 -5.33
CA LEU A 183 6.63 10.21 -6.71
C LEU A 183 6.86 11.72 -6.83
N PHE A 184 7.94 12.08 -7.50
CA PHE A 184 8.20 13.45 -7.94
C PHE A 184 7.63 13.61 -9.35
N ASP A 185 6.51 14.26 -9.47
CA ASP A 185 5.86 14.51 -10.77
C ASP A 185 6.37 15.83 -11.37
N GLU A 186 6.49 15.89 -12.70
CA GLU A 186 7.01 17.05 -13.44
C GLU A 186 8.37 17.54 -12.92
N ILE A 187 9.28 16.60 -12.70
CA ILE A 187 10.60 16.85 -12.08
C ILE A 187 11.41 17.92 -12.81
N GLU A 188 11.19 18.10 -14.12
CA GLU A 188 11.85 19.09 -14.96
C GLU A 188 11.49 20.54 -14.60
N LYS A 189 10.41 20.75 -13.84
CA LYS A 189 10.00 22.10 -13.38
C LYS A 189 10.62 22.50 -12.05
N ALA A 190 11.22 21.55 -11.35
CA ALA A 190 11.81 21.78 -10.04
C ALA A 190 12.98 22.77 -10.10
N HIS A 191 13.15 23.56 -9.03
CA HIS A 191 14.36 24.37 -8.88
C HIS A 191 15.62 23.48 -8.83
N PRO A 192 16.74 23.88 -9.47
CA PRO A 192 17.97 23.09 -9.51
C PRO A 192 18.51 22.68 -8.12
N ASP A 193 18.31 23.50 -7.10
CA ASP A 193 18.75 23.20 -5.73
C ASP A 193 18.07 21.98 -5.08
N ILE A 194 16.95 21.52 -5.67
CA ILE A 194 16.26 20.30 -5.21
C ILE A 194 17.06 19.03 -5.55
N PHE A 195 17.88 19.10 -6.60
CA PHE A 195 18.69 17.97 -7.07
C PHE A 195 20.03 17.82 -6.33
N ASN A 196 20.39 18.77 -5.48
CA ASN A 196 21.61 18.78 -4.67
C ASN A 196 21.34 18.24 -3.27
#